data_2276d8193178faa361067a8a173a0587
#
_entry.id   2276d8193178faa361067a8a173a0587
#
_cell.length_a   1.000
_cell.length_b   1.000
_cell.length_c   1.000
_cell.angle_alpha   90.00
_cell.angle_beta   90.00
_cell.angle_gamma   90.00
#
_symmetry.space_group_name_H-M   'P 1'
#
loop_
_entity.id
_entity.type
_entity.pdbx_description
1 polymer ?
#
loop_
_entity_poly.entity_id
_entity_poly.type
_entity_poly.pdbx_seq_one_letter_code
_entity_poly.pdbx_strand_id
1 'polypeptide(L)'
;MIKRIVFTLVTLLCAATAQAQTVRMATTTSTANTGLLDYLLPKFRARTGITVQYVAVGTGAALKIGEQGDADVVLVHDRESEEKFVAAGFGVNRRDVMYNDFVIVGAPADPAQIRGMKDAAEALKRIRDAGSAFVSRGDRSGTHLRELQLWRATGVEPKWEGYYLSIGQGMGTALIMAYEKRGYTLTDRGTYLAYLKKTDLQVMVEGDSRLNNPYSVIAVNPSRHPRINHAGAMKLIDWLTADEGQRAIAEYKVGGAQLFFPSAK
;
A
#
# COMPACT_ATOMS: atom_id res chain seq x y z
N MET A 1 26.18 -18.58 75.66
CA MET A 1 26.64 -17.85 74.44
C MET A 1 25.86 -18.37 73.25
N ILE A 2 24.84 -17.66 72.83
CA ILE A 2 23.94 -18.07 71.75
C ILE A 2 24.31 -17.18 70.53
N LYS A 3 24.91 -17.79 69.47
CA LYS A 3 25.22 -17.09 68.19
C LYS A 3 23.93 -16.95 67.39
N ARG A 4 23.47 -15.71 67.19
CA ARG A 4 22.41 -15.38 66.26
C ARG A 4 23.01 -15.38 64.83
N ILE A 5 22.53 -16.29 63.98
CA ILE A 5 22.79 -16.29 62.55
C ILE A 5 21.70 -15.41 61.91
N VAL A 6 22.12 -14.26 61.36
CA VAL A 6 21.25 -13.39 60.56
C VAL A 6 21.29 -13.91 59.11
N PHE A 7 20.17 -14.43 58.63
CA PHE A 7 20.00 -14.85 57.23
C PHE A 7 19.54 -13.62 56.45
N THR A 8 20.42 -13.02 55.68
CA THR A 8 20.10 -11.92 54.80
C THR A 8 19.54 -12.50 53.49
N LEU A 9 18.26 -12.40 53.27
CA LEU A 9 17.54 -12.79 52.04
C LEU A 9 17.81 -11.70 50.99
N VAL A 10 18.70 -11.97 50.04
CA VAL A 10 18.94 -11.11 48.90
C VAL A 10 17.88 -11.45 47.84
N THR A 11 16.82 -10.63 47.75
CA THR A 11 15.82 -10.68 46.68
C THR A 11 16.46 -10.12 45.39
N LEU A 12 16.85 -11.01 44.48
CA LEU A 12 17.27 -10.63 43.11
C LEU A 12 16.02 -10.19 42.35
N LEU A 13 15.86 -8.88 42.21
CA LEU A 13 14.84 -8.30 41.32
C LEU A 13 15.35 -8.50 39.88
N CYS A 14 14.94 -9.58 39.19
CA CYS A 14 15.08 -9.71 37.75
C CYS A 14 14.23 -8.64 37.06
N ALA A 15 14.80 -7.48 36.79
CA ALA A 15 14.23 -6.54 35.84
C ALA A 15 14.30 -7.22 34.47
N ALA A 16 13.18 -7.84 34.05
CA ALA A 16 13.01 -8.28 32.68
C ALA A 16 13.07 -7.01 31.80
N THR A 17 14.23 -6.77 31.21
CA THR A 17 14.34 -5.78 30.14
C THR A 17 13.44 -6.28 29.01
N ALA A 18 12.25 -5.67 28.88
CA ALA A 18 11.38 -5.86 27.73
C ALA A 18 12.19 -5.42 26.49
N GLN A 19 12.84 -6.38 25.86
CA GLN A 19 13.53 -6.14 24.59
C GLN A 19 12.46 -5.67 23.62
N ALA A 20 12.61 -4.45 23.10
CA ALA A 20 11.68 -3.88 22.14
C ALA A 20 11.54 -4.87 20.98
N GLN A 21 10.37 -5.54 20.92
CA GLN A 21 10.12 -6.49 19.84
C GLN A 21 10.02 -5.71 18.53
N THR A 22 10.79 -6.12 17.54
CA THR A 22 10.72 -5.56 16.19
C THR A 22 9.89 -6.46 15.30
N VAL A 23 8.99 -5.86 14.53
CA VAL A 23 8.22 -6.49 13.45
C VAL A 23 8.78 -5.98 12.13
N ARG A 24 9.12 -6.89 11.23
CA ARG A 24 9.56 -6.58 9.86
C ARG A 24 8.34 -6.61 8.94
N MET A 25 8.08 -5.51 8.26
CA MET A 25 6.95 -5.39 7.33
C MET A 25 7.46 -5.18 5.91
N ALA A 26 6.93 -5.93 4.95
CA ALA A 26 7.08 -5.62 3.53
C ALA A 26 5.81 -4.94 3.02
N THR A 27 5.97 -3.83 2.31
CA THR A 27 4.85 -3.05 1.79
C THR A 27 5.17 -2.45 0.42
N THR A 28 4.28 -1.61 -0.12
CA THR A 28 4.47 -1.01 -1.43
C THR A 28 5.05 0.42 -1.34
N THR A 29 5.81 0.80 -2.37
CA THR A 29 6.35 2.17 -2.49
C THR A 29 5.22 3.21 -2.54
N SER A 30 4.09 2.89 -3.18
CA SER A 30 2.92 3.77 -3.20
C SER A 30 2.36 3.98 -1.81
N THR A 31 2.25 2.93 -0.97
CA THR A 31 1.81 3.04 0.43
C THR A 31 2.77 3.92 1.24
N ALA A 32 4.08 3.65 1.16
CA ALA A 32 5.09 4.42 1.90
C ALA A 32 5.08 5.91 1.50
N ASN A 33 4.98 6.19 0.20
CA ASN A 33 5.00 7.56 -0.33
C ASN A 33 3.81 8.43 0.11
N THR A 34 2.71 7.82 0.60
CA THR A 34 1.60 8.60 1.17
C THR A 34 1.92 9.22 2.52
N GLY A 35 2.94 8.73 3.23
CA GLY A 35 3.25 9.14 4.62
C GLY A 35 2.35 8.48 5.68
N LEU A 36 1.40 7.63 5.29
CA LEU A 36 0.48 6.96 6.22
C LEU A 36 1.22 6.15 7.28
N LEU A 37 2.24 5.39 6.88
CA LEU A 37 3.01 4.54 7.80
C LEU A 37 3.76 5.37 8.84
N ASP A 38 4.33 6.50 8.44
CA ASP A 38 5.03 7.41 9.35
C ASP A 38 4.07 8.05 10.37
N TYR A 39 2.78 8.13 10.04
CA TYR A 39 1.74 8.59 10.95
C TYR A 39 1.21 7.46 11.86
N LEU A 40 1.02 6.23 11.35
CA LEU A 40 0.42 5.12 12.10
C LEU A 40 1.41 4.40 13.02
N LEU A 41 2.64 4.11 12.54
CA LEU A 41 3.58 3.25 13.26
C LEU A 41 4.05 3.84 14.61
N PRO A 42 4.26 5.16 14.77
CA PRO A 42 4.52 5.74 16.08
C PRO A 42 3.37 5.55 17.08
N LYS A 43 2.11 5.61 16.63
CA LYS A 43 0.92 5.37 17.49
C LYS A 43 0.88 3.90 17.94
N PHE A 44 1.10 2.97 17.02
CA PHE A 44 1.21 1.55 17.34
C PHE A 44 2.32 1.27 18.36
N ARG A 45 3.51 1.86 18.15
CA ARG A 45 4.63 1.74 19.07
C ARG A 45 4.31 2.30 20.46
N ALA A 46 3.68 3.46 20.54
CA ALA A 46 3.27 4.07 21.80
C ALA A 46 2.30 3.18 22.56
N ARG A 47 1.40 2.48 21.85
CA ARG A 47 0.40 1.58 22.45
C ARG A 47 0.97 0.23 22.90
N THR A 48 1.95 -0.31 22.17
CA THR A 48 2.39 -1.71 22.33
C THR A 48 3.86 -1.89 22.75
N GLY A 49 4.68 -0.86 22.64
CA GLY A 49 6.14 -0.94 22.76
C GLY A 49 6.85 -1.61 21.58
N ILE A 50 6.10 -2.09 20.56
CA ILE A 50 6.66 -2.80 19.40
C ILE A 50 7.06 -1.79 18.34
N THR A 51 8.29 -1.92 17.83
CA THR A 51 8.77 -1.15 16.67
C THR A 51 8.48 -1.91 15.38
N VAL A 52 7.92 -1.26 14.37
CA VAL A 52 7.78 -1.82 13.03
C VAL A 52 8.84 -1.19 12.13
N GLN A 53 9.66 -2.04 11.51
CA GLN A 53 10.58 -1.65 10.44
C GLN A 53 9.99 -2.12 9.12
N TYR A 54 9.95 -1.25 8.10
CA TYR A 54 9.38 -1.66 6.83
C TYR A 54 10.33 -1.44 5.66
N VAL A 55 10.18 -2.31 4.66
CA VAL A 55 10.76 -2.16 3.33
C VAL A 55 9.63 -1.89 2.33
N ALA A 56 9.81 -0.88 1.48
CA ALA A 56 8.84 -0.47 0.49
C ALA A 56 9.34 -0.78 -0.93
N VAL A 57 8.63 -1.69 -1.62
CA VAL A 57 8.96 -2.18 -2.97
C VAL A 57 7.69 -2.33 -3.82
N GLY A 58 7.74 -2.95 -4.98
CA GLY A 58 6.52 -3.32 -5.72
C GLY A 58 5.77 -4.48 -5.05
N THR A 59 4.45 -4.61 -5.29
CA THR A 59 3.59 -5.65 -4.68
C THR A 59 4.18 -7.05 -4.80
N GLY A 60 4.59 -7.45 -6.01
CA GLY A 60 5.18 -8.79 -6.23
C GLY A 60 6.48 -9.01 -5.44
N ALA A 61 7.32 -7.99 -5.33
CA ALA A 61 8.55 -8.04 -4.54
C ALA A 61 8.26 -8.09 -3.03
N ALA A 62 7.25 -7.33 -2.54
CA ALA A 62 6.84 -7.38 -1.14
C ALA A 62 6.33 -8.76 -0.73
N LEU A 63 5.47 -9.37 -1.56
CA LEU A 63 5.00 -10.74 -1.36
C LEU A 63 6.15 -11.75 -1.42
N LYS A 64 7.12 -11.56 -2.33
CA LYS A 64 8.29 -12.42 -2.43
C LYS A 64 9.18 -12.38 -1.18
N ILE A 65 9.35 -11.19 -0.57
CA ILE A 65 10.04 -11.04 0.73
C ILE A 65 9.29 -11.84 1.82
N GLY A 66 7.95 -11.80 1.83
CA GLY A 66 7.13 -12.62 2.72
C GLY A 66 7.28 -14.12 2.45
N GLU A 67 7.31 -14.56 1.19
CA GLU A 67 7.55 -15.95 0.80
C GLU A 67 8.89 -16.48 1.29
N GLN A 68 9.91 -15.64 1.35
CA GLN A 68 11.26 -15.98 1.83
C GLN A 68 11.38 -15.99 3.36
N GLY A 69 10.37 -15.45 4.09
CA GLY A 69 10.43 -15.31 5.54
C GLY A 69 11.30 -14.13 6.01
N ASP A 70 11.61 -13.19 5.11
CA ASP A 70 12.39 -11.99 5.41
C ASP A 70 11.52 -10.85 5.96
N ALA A 71 10.19 -11.02 5.94
CA ALA A 71 9.21 -10.19 6.65
C ALA A 71 8.37 -11.06 7.60
N ASP A 72 7.80 -10.43 8.62
CA ASP A 72 6.86 -11.04 9.57
C ASP A 72 5.41 -10.79 9.14
N VAL A 73 5.19 -9.69 8.38
CA VAL A 73 3.90 -9.24 7.89
C VAL A 73 4.06 -8.54 6.55
N VAL A 74 3.06 -8.65 5.69
CA VAL A 74 2.97 -7.88 4.44
C VAL A 74 1.73 -7.00 4.45
N LEU A 75 1.85 -5.76 3.96
CA LEU A 75 0.75 -4.80 3.77
C LEU A 75 0.74 -4.38 2.31
N VAL A 76 -0.22 -4.88 1.56
CA VAL A 76 -0.30 -4.73 0.10
C VAL A 76 -1.74 -4.43 -0.36
N HIS A 77 -1.96 -4.20 -1.66
CA HIS A 77 -3.24 -3.78 -2.21
C HIS A 77 -3.53 -4.36 -3.61
N ASP A 78 -3.16 -5.63 -3.84
CA ASP A 78 -3.54 -6.39 -5.03
C ASP A 78 -4.16 -7.72 -4.63
N ARG A 79 -5.49 -7.75 -4.59
CA ARG A 79 -6.30 -8.86 -4.09
C ARG A 79 -5.94 -10.20 -4.71
N GLU A 80 -5.73 -10.23 -6.03
CA GLU A 80 -5.41 -11.47 -6.75
C GLU A 80 -4.07 -12.06 -6.29
N SER A 81 -3.04 -11.21 -6.18
CA SER A 81 -1.72 -11.64 -5.69
C SER A 81 -1.75 -12.06 -4.21
N GLU A 82 -2.54 -11.37 -3.38
CA GLU A 82 -2.74 -11.70 -1.97
C GLU A 82 -3.38 -13.08 -1.79
N GLU A 83 -4.44 -13.36 -2.55
CA GLU A 83 -5.14 -14.65 -2.52
C GLU A 83 -4.23 -15.78 -2.99
N LYS A 84 -3.41 -15.57 -4.02
CA LYS A 84 -2.39 -16.54 -4.44
C LYS A 84 -1.35 -16.81 -3.35
N PHE A 85 -0.88 -15.76 -2.67
CA PHE A 85 0.09 -15.86 -1.57
C PHE A 85 -0.47 -16.68 -0.40
N VAL A 86 -1.73 -16.44 -0.02
CA VAL A 86 -2.42 -17.20 1.03
C VAL A 86 -2.70 -18.64 0.58
N ALA A 87 -3.23 -18.85 -0.61
CA ALA A 87 -3.54 -20.19 -1.15
C ALA A 87 -2.29 -21.06 -1.28
N ALA A 88 -1.12 -20.46 -1.60
CA ALA A 88 0.16 -21.16 -1.62
C ALA A 88 0.72 -21.46 -0.21
N GLY A 89 0.02 -21.05 0.86
CA GLY A 89 0.37 -21.31 2.25
C GLY A 89 1.52 -20.44 2.78
N PHE A 90 1.89 -19.35 2.11
CA PHE A 90 2.91 -18.40 2.58
C PHE A 90 2.35 -17.38 3.56
N GLY A 91 1.07 -17.05 3.47
CA GLY A 91 0.38 -16.09 4.32
C GLY A 91 -0.76 -16.71 5.11
N VAL A 92 -1.03 -16.15 6.29
CA VAL A 92 -2.16 -16.49 7.16
C VAL A 92 -2.81 -15.22 7.71
N ASN A 93 -4.03 -15.33 8.23
CA ASN A 93 -4.72 -14.22 8.91
C ASN A 93 -4.82 -12.93 8.05
N ARG A 94 -5.08 -13.09 6.75
CA ARG A 94 -5.36 -11.95 5.88
C ARG A 94 -6.58 -11.18 6.38
N ARG A 95 -6.44 -9.85 6.56
CA ARG A 95 -7.55 -8.96 6.90
C ARG A 95 -7.53 -7.72 6.02
N ASP A 96 -8.71 -7.27 5.62
CA ASP A 96 -8.87 -5.96 5.01
C ASP A 96 -8.62 -4.88 6.08
N VAL A 97 -7.95 -3.80 5.70
CA VAL A 97 -7.56 -2.71 6.62
C VAL A 97 -8.22 -1.40 6.26
N MET A 98 -8.12 -1.02 5.00
CA MET A 98 -8.56 0.27 4.48
C MET A 98 -8.69 0.18 2.97
N TYR A 99 -9.25 1.22 2.37
CA TYR A 99 -9.18 1.42 0.93
C TYR A 99 -8.89 2.89 0.61
N ASN A 100 -8.31 3.12 -0.55
CA ASN A 100 -8.38 4.38 -1.26
C ASN A 100 -8.87 4.11 -2.70
N ASP A 101 -8.74 5.07 -3.59
CA ASP A 101 -9.07 4.87 -4.99
C ASP A 101 -7.88 5.17 -5.90
N PHE A 102 -7.95 4.57 -7.07
CA PHE A 102 -7.22 5.03 -8.23
C PHE A 102 -8.01 6.12 -8.94
N VAL A 103 -7.29 6.98 -9.63
CA VAL A 103 -7.85 8.01 -10.50
C VAL A 103 -7.10 8.02 -11.81
N ILE A 104 -7.78 8.32 -12.92
CA ILE A 104 -7.09 8.69 -14.15
C ILE A 104 -6.92 10.21 -14.12
N VAL A 105 -5.67 10.65 -14.19
CA VAL A 105 -5.31 12.06 -14.24
C VAL A 105 -4.78 12.42 -15.62
N GLY A 106 -4.94 13.69 -16.01
CA GLY A 106 -4.50 14.17 -17.30
C GLY A 106 -4.28 15.67 -17.33
N ALA A 107 -3.71 16.15 -18.42
CA ALA A 107 -3.49 17.58 -18.65
C ALA A 107 -4.80 18.36 -18.70
N PRO A 108 -4.85 19.62 -18.22
CA PRO A 108 -6.07 20.43 -18.19
C PRO A 108 -6.79 20.57 -19.55
N ALA A 109 -6.06 20.48 -20.66
CA ALA A 109 -6.61 20.59 -22.02
C ALA A 109 -7.52 19.43 -22.41
N ASP A 110 -7.38 18.26 -21.74
CA ASP A 110 -8.20 17.06 -21.92
C ASP A 110 -8.52 16.70 -23.39
N PRO A 111 -7.49 16.43 -24.24
CA PRO A 111 -7.71 16.16 -25.66
C PRO A 111 -8.59 14.94 -25.93
N ALA A 112 -8.66 13.97 -25.03
CA ALA A 112 -9.53 12.79 -25.14
C ALA A 112 -10.97 13.03 -24.61
N GLN A 113 -11.26 14.21 -24.05
CA GLN A 113 -12.57 14.60 -23.53
C GLN A 113 -13.14 13.58 -22.53
N ILE A 114 -12.34 13.18 -21.55
CA ILE A 114 -12.71 12.17 -20.55
C ILE A 114 -13.04 12.74 -19.17
N ARG A 115 -12.95 14.05 -18.99
CA ARG A 115 -13.22 14.72 -17.71
C ARG A 115 -14.62 14.43 -17.23
N GLY A 116 -14.74 13.96 -15.98
CA GLY A 116 -16.00 13.67 -15.32
C GLY A 116 -16.62 12.33 -15.69
N MET A 117 -15.98 11.55 -16.55
CA MET A 117 -16.44 10.20 -16.86
C MET A 117 -16.39 9.30 -15.62
N LYS A 118 -17.32 8.33 -15.57
CA LYS A 118 -17.45 7.33 -14.49
C LYS A 118 -17.13 5.91 -14.97
N ASP A 119 -16.77 5.73 -16.22
CA ASP A 119 -16.30 4.47 -16.80
C ASP A 119 -14.83 4.60 -17.19
N ALA A 120 -13.95 3.99 -16.38
CA ALA A 120 -12.50 4.06 -16.59
C ALA A 120 -12.05 3.31 -17.84
N ALA A 121 -12.70 2.21 -18.22
CA ALA A 121 -12.36 1.48 -19.44
C ALA A 121 -12.75 2.26 -20.69
N GLU A 122 -13.93 2.86 -20.71
CA GLU A 122 -14.35 3.73 -21.83
C GLU A 122 -13.44 4.96 -21.94
N ALA A 123 -13.00 5.54 -20.82
CA ALA A 123 -12.04 6.63 -20.83
C ALA A 123 -10.70 6.22 -21.45
N LEU A 124 -10.18 5.03 -21.14
CA LEU A 124 -8.96 4.50 -21.77
C LEU A 124 -9.13 4.32 -23.29
N LYS A 125 -10.28 3.84 -23.74
CA LYS A 125 -10.59 3.75 -25.19
C LYS A 125 -10.54 5.12 -25.86
N ARG A 126 -11.15 6.14 -25.25
CA ARG A 126 -11.11 7.51 -25.79
C ARG A 126 -9.71 8.09 -25.82
N ILE A 127 -8.87 7.83 -24.80
CA ILE A 127 -7.45 8.24 -24.81
C ILE A 127 -6.73 7.63 -26.02
N ARG A 128 -6.91 6.32 -26.26
CA ARG A 128 -6.36 5.63 -27.42
C ARG A 128 -6.88 6.24 -28.72
N ASP A 129 -8.18 6.38 -28.87
CA ASP A 129 -8.83 6.82 -30.12
C ASP A 129 -8.46 8.26 -30.47
N ALA A 130 -8.19 9.09 -29.45
CA ALA A 130 -7.68 10.44 -29.61
C ALA A 130 -6.17 10.48 -29.92
N GLY A 131 -5.47 9.33 -29.96
CA GLY A 131 -4.01 9.29 -30.11
C GLY A 131 -3.25 10.02 -29.00
N SER A 132 -3.89 10.18 -27.82
CA SER A 132 -3.30 10.90 -26.70
C SER A 132 -2.32 10.01 -25.92
N ALA A 133 -1.23 10.60 -25.42
CA ALA A 133 -0.26 9.86 -24.63
C ALA A 133 -0.89 9.32 -23.34
N PHE A 134 -0.69 8.03 -23.09
CA PHE A 134 -0.97 7.39 -21.79
C PHE A 134 0.34 6.84 -21.22
N VAL A 135 0.71 7.30 -20.03
CA VAL A 135 1.92 6.86 -19.34
C VAL A 135 1.59 5.73 -18.38
N SER A 136 2.12 4.55 -18.68
CA SER A 136 2.04 3.37 -17.83
C SER A 136 3.29 3.25 -16.97
N ARG A 137 3.12 2.83 -15.72
CA ARG A 137 4.27 2.48 -14.88
C ARG A 137 5.13 1.36 -15.47
N GLY A 138 4.53 0.33 -16.05
CA GLY A 138 5.24 -0.78 -16.69
C GLY A 138 6.10 -1.64 -15.75
N ASP A 139 5.96 -1.52 -14.43
CA ASP A 139 6.87 -2.05 -13.39
C ASP A 139 6.28 -3.25 -12.60
N ARG A 140 5.14 -3.77 -13.05
CA ARG A 140 4.38 -4.85 -12.36
C ARG A 140 3.95 -4.51 -10.92
N SER A 141 3.86 -3.24 -10.56
CA SER A 141 3.26 -2.79 -9.31
C SER A 141 1.75 -3.03 -9.29
N GLY A 142 1.11 -2.91 -8.11
CA GLY A 142 -0.35 -2.97 -7.98
C GLY A 142 -1.07 -1.97 -8.88
N THR A 143 -0.55 -0.75 -9.05
CA THR A 143 -1.08 0.25 -9.99
C THR A 143 -1.00 -0.24 -11.44
N HIS A 144 0.15 -0.80 -11.86
CA HIS A 144 0.31 -1.34 -13.21
C HIS A 144 -0.61 -2.55 -13.44
N LEU A 145 -0.74 -3.45 -12.46
CA LEU A 145 -1.67 -4.59 -12.57
C LEU A 145 -3.13 -4.11 -12.70
N ARG A 146 -3.53 -3.10 -11.93
CA ARG A 146 -4.86 -2.47 -12.05
C ARG A 146 -5.07 -1.83 -13.42
N GLU A 147 -4.09 -1.11 -13.92
CA GLU A 147 -4.10 -0.54 -15.26
C GLU A 147 -4.33 -1.61 -16.35
N LEU A 148 -3.58 -2.71 -16.29
CA LEU A 148 -3.74 -3.83 -17.24
C LEU A 148 -5.13 -4.50 -17.13
N GLN A 149 -5.73 -4.55 -15.94
CA GLN A 149 -7.11 -5.04 -15.77
C GLN A 149 -8.11 -4.10 -16.46
N LEU A 150 -7.93 -2.79 -16.33
CA LEU A 150 -8.77 -1.80 -17.01
C LEU A 150 -8.62 -1.89 -18.53
N TRP A 151 -7.40 -2.03 -19.07
CA TRP A 151 -7.17 -2.23 -20.50
C TRP A 151 -7.84 -3.51 -21.00
N ARG A 152 -7.74 -4.63 -20.29
CA ARG A 152 -8.45 -5.87 -20.64
C ARG A 152 -9.97 -5.67 -20.71
N ALA A 153 -10.53 -4.87 -19.79
CA ALA A 153 -11.96 -4.55 -19.82
C ALA A 153 -12.39 -3.74 -21.05
N THR A 154 -11.45 -3.07 -21.73
CA THR A 154 -11.71 -2.41 -23.03
C THR A 154 -11.81 -3.39 -24.19
N GLY A 155 -11.34 -4.63 -24.04
CA GLY A 155 -11.12 -5.58 -25.12
C GLY A 155 -9.88 -5.27 -25.98
N VAL A 156 -9.03 -4.34 -25.53
CA VAL A 156 -7.84 -3.88 -26.27
C VAL A 156 -6.59 -4.11 -25.44
N GLU A 157 -5.58 -4.72 -26.04
CA GLU A 157 -4.24 -4.71 -25.48
C GLU A 157 -3.53 -3.39 -25.79
N PRO A 158 -2.96 -2.71 -24.78
CA PRO A 158 -2.19 -1.51 -25.06
C PRO A 158 -0.91 -1.89 -25.82
N LYS A 159 -0.72 -1.27 -27.01
CA LYS A 159 0.47 -1.46 -27.85
C LYS A 159 1.27 -0.17 -27.91
N TRP A 160 2.57 -0.30 -28.19
CA TRP A 160 3.53 0.81 -28.32
C TRP A 160 3.35 1.67 -29.58
N GLU A 161 2.17 1.85 -30.08
CA GLU A 161 1.95 2.61 -31.31
C GLU A 161 1.69 4.10 -31.00
N GLY A 162 2.68 4.74 -30.35
CA GLY A 162 2.72 6.20 -30.22
C GLY A 162 1.95 6.81 -29.04
N TYR A 163 0.95 6.14 -28.50
CA TYR A 163 0.14 6.67 -27.39
C TYR A 163 0.43 6.01 -26.04
N TYR A 164 0.89 4.75 -25.99
CA TYR A 164 1.13 4.03 -24.75
C TYR A 164 2.62 4.00 -24.40
N LEU A 165 2.99 4.64 -23.29
CA LEU A 165 4.37 4.82 -22.84
C LEU A 165 4.62 4.02 -21.57
N SER A 166 5.12 2.79 -21.69
CA SER A 166 5.51 1.97 -20.54
C SER A 166 6.93 2.32 -20.09
N ILE A 167 7.07 2.94 -18.91
CA ILE A 167 8.34 3.58 -18.49
C ILE A 167 9.20 2.74 -17.54
N GLY A 168 8.66 1.66 -16.97
CA GLY A 168 9.39 0.80 -16.01
C GLY A 168 9.75 1.52 -14.70
N GLN A 169 8.98 2.55 -14.29
CA GLN A 169 9.33 3.43 -13.17
C GLN A 169 8.19 3.55 -12.15
N GLY A 170 8.51 4.13 -10.98
CA GLY A 170 7.54 4.38 -9.92
C GLY A 170 6.50 5.45 -10.25
N MET A 171 5.44 5.54 -9.42
CA MET A 171 4.28 6.39 -9.69
C MET A 171 4.62 7.88 -9.79
N GLY A 172 5.55 8.37 -8.97
CA GLY A 172 6.00 9.76 -9.03
C GLY A 172 6.60 10.12 -10.39
N THR A 173 7.45 9.25 -10.95
CA THR A 173 8.04 9.43 -12.29
C THR A 173 6.96 9.37 -13.36
N ALA A 174 5.97 8.46 -13.22
CA ALA A 174 4.85 8.36 -14.16
C ALA A 174 4.00 9.65 -14.18
N LEU A 175 3.73 10.26 -13.03
CA LEU A 175 3.03 11.56 -12.94
C LEU A 175 3.81 12.69 -13.64
N ILE A 176 5.12 12.81 -13.37
CA ILE A 176 5.96 13.81 -14.03
C ILE A 176 5.99 13.60 -15.54
N MET A 177 6.18 12.36 -15.99
CA MET A 177 6.18 12.04 -17.42
C MET A 177 4.83 12.34 -18.09
N ALA A 178 3.70 12.03 -17.43
CA ALA A 178 2.38 12.36 -17.94
C ALA A 178 2.18 13.89 -18.04
N TYR A 179 2.67 14.65 -17.07
CA TYR A 179 2.68 16.10 -17.09
C TYR A 179 3.50 16.65 -18.28
N GLU A 180 4.74 16.18 -18.46
CA GLU A 180 5.63 16.62 -19.55
C GLU A 180 5.08 16.27 -20.94
N LYS A 181 4.46 15.09 -21.07
CA LYS A 181 3.84 14.62 -22.31
C LYS A 181 2.45 15.20 -22.56
N ARG A 182 1.92 16.04 -21.63
CA ARG A 182 0.53 16.55 -21.68
C ARG A 182 -0.49 15.42 -21.90
N GLY A 183 -0.18 14.24 -21.33
CA GLY A 183 -0.94 13.02 -21.48
C GLY A 183 -1.70 12.64 -20.20
N TYR A 184 -2.02 11.35 -20.10
CA TYR A 184 -2.79 10.75 -19.03
C TYR A 184 -1.99 9.67 -18.32
N THR A 185 -2.35 9.36 -17.06
CA THR A 185 -1.84 8.20 -16.32
C THR A 185 -2.86 7.73 -15.27
N LEU A 186 -2.80 6.46 -14.92
CA LEU A 186 -3.49 5.91 -13.75
C LEU A 186 -2.60 6.10 -12.53
N THR A 187 -3.15 6.64 -11.44
CA THR A 187 -2.42 6.82 -10.18
C THR A 187 -3.34 6.52 -8.99
N ASP A 188 -2.77 6.11 -7.87
CA ASP A 188 -3.49 6.20 -6.60
C ASP A 188 -3.67 7.68 -6.20
N ARG A 189 -4.81 8.00 -5.57
CA ARG A 189 -5.13 9.37 -5.18
C ARG A 189 -4.08 9.97 -4.23
N GLY A 190 -3.47 9.17 -3.38
CA GLY A 190 -2.47 9.64 -2.43
C GLY A 190 -1.23 10.17 -3.09
N THR A 191 -0.67 9.41 -4.03
CA THR A 191 0.48 9.86 -4.80
C THR A 191 0.13 11.10 -5.64
N TYR A 192 -1.08 11.13 -6.26
CA TYR A 192 -1.55 12.32 -6.97
C TYR A 192 -1.55 13.56 -6.07
N LEU A 193 -2.15 13.48 -4.88
CA LEU A 193 -2.22 14.60 -3.93
C LEU A 193 -0.82 15.06 -3.48
N ALA A 194 0.11 14.15 -3.28
CA ALA A 194 1.49 14.48 -2.94
C ALA A 194 2.26 15.20 -4.08
N TYR A 195 1.78 15.08 -5.31
CA TYR A 195 2.40 15.67 -6.51
C TYR A 195 1.67 16.92 -7.04
N LEU A 196 0.58 17.38 -6.42
CA LEU A 196 -0.18 18.57 -6.83
C LEU A 196 0.67 19.84 -7.02
N LYS A 197 1.73 20.00 -6.22
CA LYS A 197 2.64 21.16 -6.33
C LYS A 197 3.70 21.00 -7.42
N LYS A 198 3.81 19.80 -8.01
CA LYS A 198 4.85 19.47 -9.01
C LYS A 198 4.29 19.33 -10.42
N THR A 199 2.98 19.21 -10.57
CA THR A 199 2.29 19.03 -11.85
C THR A 199 0.99 19.81 -11.87
N ASP A 200 0.49 20.16 -13.06
CA ASP A 200 -0.84 20.75 -13.26
C ASP A 200 -1.92 19.71 -13.64
N LEU A 201 -1.58 18.42 -13.53
CA LEU A 201 -2.50 17.35 -13.85
C LEU A 201 -3.77 17.45 -12.99
N GLN A 202 -4.91 17.13 -13.60
CA GLN A 202 -6.21 17.14 -12.95
C GLN A 202 -6.85 15.76 -12.98
N VAL A 203 -7.71 15.47 -11.98
CA VAL A 203 -8.52 14.26 -11.98
C VAL A 203 -9.52 14.33 -13.15
N MET A 204 -9.44 13.37 -14.05
CA MET A 204 -10.31 13.23 -15.20
C MET A 204 -11.39 12.19 -14.96
N VAL A 205 -11.02 11.04 -14.37
CA VAL A 205 -11.95 9.93 -14.11
C VAL A 205 -11.78 9.44 -12.68
N GLU A 206 -12.90 9.32 -11.98
CA GLU A 206 -13.00 8.81 -10.62
C GLU A 206 -14.36 8.16 -10.38
N GLY A 207 -14.50 7.35 -9.31
CA GLY A 207 -15.76 6.79 -8.85
C GLY A 207 -16.25 5.57 -9.66
N ASP A 208 -15.43 5.01 -10.54
CA ASP A 208 -15.64 3.68 -11.11
C ASP A 208 -15.31 2.61 -10.05
N SER A 209 -16.17 1.61 -9.87
CA SER A 209 -15.92 0.54 -8.90
C SER A 209 -14.62 -0.23 -9.15
N ARG A 210 -14.18 -0.30 -10.41
CA ARG A 210 -12.90 -0.89 -10.83
C ARG A 210 -11.68 -0.08 -10.36
N LEU A 211 -11.88 1.17 -9.95
CA LEU A 211 -10.83 2.04 -9.40
C LEU A 211 -10.68 1.89 -7.89
N ASN A 212 -11.50 1.09 -7.21
CA ASN A 212 -11.31 0.79 -5.80
C ASN A 212 -9.98 0.10 -5.56
N ASN A 213 -9.27 0.56 -4.54
CA ASN A 213 -7.95 0.10 -4.17
C ASN A 213 -7.94 -0.36 -2.70
N PRO A 214 -8.42 -1.59 -2.43
CA PRO A 214 -8.43 -2.13 -1.07
C PRO A 214 -7.03 -2.55 -0.63
N TYR A 215 -6.69 -2.27 0.60
CA TYR A 215 -5.45 -2.67 1.27
C TYR A 215 -5.72 -3.77 2.27
N SER A 216 -4.86 -4.76 2.29
CA SER A 216 -4.89 -5.80 3.30
C SER A 216 -3.54 -6.01 3.98
N VAL A 217 -3.61 -6.54 5.18
CA VAL A 217 -2.47 -6.98 5.96
C VAL A 217 -2.52 -8.49 6.12
N ILE A 218 -1.37 -9.16 5.97
CA ILE A 218 -1.27 -10.63 5.98
C ILE A 218 -0.05 -11.01 6.83
N ALA A 219 -0.23 -11.84 7.84
CA ALA A 219 0.89 -12.43 8.57
C ALA A 219 1.60 -13.46 7.69
N VAL A 220 2.92 -13.46 7.72
CA VAL A 220 3.70 -14.55 7.11
C VAL A 220 3.45 -15.83 7.92
N ASN A 221 3.39 -16.97 7.25
CA ASN A 221 3.01 -18.24 7.87
C ASN A 221 4.13 -18.80 8.77
N PRO A 222 3.94 -18.89 10.09
CA PRO A 222 4.93 -19.38 11.04
C PRO A 222 5.27 -20.88 10.83
N SER A 223 4.35 -21.66 10.26
CA SER A 223 4.60 -23.06 9.96
C SER A 223 5.63 -23.25 8.85
N ARG A 224 5.79 -22.28 7.95
CA ARG A 224 6.83 -22.26 6.93
C ARG A 224 8.12 -21.59 7.39
N HIS A 225 8.01 -20.58 8.25
CA HIS A 225 9.13 -19.75 8.70
C HIS A 225 9.13 -19.62 10.23
N PRO A 226 9.68 -20.61 10.97
CA PRO A 226 9.60 -20.64 12.45
C PRO A 226 10.30 -19.47 13.15
N ARG A 227 11.16 -18.73 12.44
CA ARG A 227 11.95 -17.61 13.01
C ARG A 227 11.28 -16.24 12.86
N ILE A 228 10.12 -16.14 12.23
CA ILE A 228 9.39 -14.86 12.13
C ILE A 228 8.80 -14.45 13.47
N ASN A 229 8.64 -13.15 13.66
CA ASN A 229 7.92 -12.61 14.82
C ASN A 229 6.40 -12.63 14.58
N HIS A 230 5.80 -13.83 14.51
CA HIS A 230 4.37 -13.99 14.26
C HIS A 230 3.52 -13.32 15.35
N ALA A 231 3.90 -13.42 16.63
CA ALA A 231 3.15 -12.78 17.72
C ALA A 231 3.12 -11.25 17.59
N GLY A 232 4.25 -10.63 17.22
CA GLY A 232 4.32 -9.20 16.94
C GLY A 232 3.52 -8.80 15.71
N ALA A 233 3.59 -9.61 14.64
CA ALA A 233 2.81 -9.41 13.42
C ALA A 233 1.30 -9.42 13.71
N MET A 234 0.82 -10.38 14.52
CA MET A 234 -0.59 -10.45 14.90
C MET A 234 -1.03 -9.25 15.75
N LYS A 235 -0.19 -8.75 16.68
CA LYS A 235 -0.49 -7.52 17.40
C LYS A 235 -0.64 -6.30 16.49
N LEU A 236 0.18 -6.20 15.43
CA LEU A 236 0.04 -5.14 14.44
C LEU A 236 -1.25 -5.30 13.64
N ILE A 237 -1.56 -6.51 13.18
CA ILE A 237 -2.80 -6.82 12.44
C ILE A 237 -4.02 -6.48 13.29
N ASP A 238 -4.05 -6.95 14.55
CA ASP A 238 -5.15 -6.69 15.48
C ASP A 238 -5.34 -5.20 15.74
N TRP A 239 -4.23 -4.44 15.92
CA TRP A 239 -4.31 -3.00 16.14
C TRP A 239 -4.81 -2.26 14.88
N LEU A 240 -4.29 -2.59 13.70
CA LEU A 240 -4.72 -1.97 12.44
C LEU A 240 -6.22 -2.18 12.16
N THR A 241 -6.77 -3.33 12.59
CA THR A 241 -8.17 -3.69 12.34
C THR A 241 -9.11 -3.40 13.51
N ALA A 242 -8.58 -2.99 14.67
CA ALA A 242 -9.39 -2.54 15.81
C ALA A 242 -9.79 -1.06 15.69
N ASP A 243 -10.75 -0.63 16.50
CA ASP A 243 -11.29 0.74 16.49
C ASP A 243 -10.22 1.83 16.58
N GLU A 244 -9.15 1.63 17.35
CA GLU A 244 -8.07 2.61 17.52
C GLU A 244 -7.31 2.81 16.21
N GLY A 245 -6.87 1.74 15.57
CA GLY A 245 -6.18 1.78 14.28
C GLY A 245 -7.07 2.31 13.16
N GLN A 246 -8.34 1.87 13.13
CA GLN A 246 -9.31 2.30 12.12
C GLN A 246 -9.63 3.81 12.27
N ARG A 247 -9.77 4.33 13.50
CA ARG A 247 -9.88 5.80 13.71
C ARG A 247 -8.63 6.54 13.27
N ALA A 248 -7.44 6.04 13.60
CA ALA A 248 -6.20 6.67 13.17
C ALA A 248 -6.08 6.72 11.64
N ILE A 249 -6.51 5.68 10.92
CA ILE A 249 -6.58 5.67 9.46
C ILE A 249 -7.55 6.75 8.94
N ALA A 250 -8.75 6.85 9.52
CA ALA A 250 -9.76 7.84 9.11
C ALA A 250 -9.32 9.29 9.35
N GLU A 251 -8.54 9.52 10.41
CA GLU A 251 -8.02 10.84 10.77
C GLU A 251 -6.84 11.30 9.89
N TYR A 252 -6.20 10.37 9.18
CA TYR A 252 -5.06 10.70 8.33
C TYR A 252 -5.49 11.51 7.11
N LYS A 253 -4.88 12.69 6.94
CA LYS A 253 -5.20 13.62 5.86
C LYS A 253 -3.95 14.05 5.10
N VAL A 254 -4.09 14.18 3.80
CA VAL A 254 -3.08 14.76 2.91
C VAL A 254 -3.68 16.01 2.25
N GLY A 255 -3.02 17.16 2.39
CA GLY A 255 -3.55 18.40 1.86
C GLY A 255 -4.93 18.80 2.44
N GLY A 256 -5.27 18.33 3.65
CA GLY A 256 -6.55 18.57 4.30
C GLY A 256 -7.66 17.58 3.94
N ALA A 257 -7.47 16.72 2.93
CA ALA A 257 -8.43 15.70 2.50
C ALA A 257 -8.13 14.34 3.12
N GLN A 258 -9.18 13.60 3.50
CA GLN A 258 -9.05 12.19 3.90
C GLN A 258 -8.61 11.36 2.70
N LEU A 259 -7.56 10.57 2.88
CA LEU A 259 -6.99 9.76 1.81
C LEU A 259 -7.36 8.29 1.91
N PHE A 260 -7.44 7.75 3.12
CA PHE A 260 -7.76 6.36 3.37
C PHE A 260 -9.07 6.24 4.14
N PHE A 261 -9.86 5.25 3.77
CA PHE A 261 -11.14 4.96 4.38
C PHE A 261 -11.05 3.60 5.09
N PRO A 262 -11.35 3.53 6.39
CA PRO A 262 -11.38 2.28 7.15
C PRO A 262 -12.28 1.23 6.50
N SER A 263 -11.85 -0.04 6.51
CA SER A 263 -12.65 -1.14 5.94
C SER A 263 -12.52 -2.47 6.69
N ALA A 264 -11.84 -2.50 7.84
CA ALA A 264 -11.85 -3.68 8.69
C ALA A 264 -13.26 -3.97 9.20
N LYS A 265 -13.64 -5.26 9.17
CA LYS A 265 -14.95 -5.77 9.63
C LYS A 265 -14.78 -6.56 10.90
#